data_3c5a2c2fef7bb0dfbcbb4d2cc43a46a1
#
_entry.id   3c5a2c2fef7bb0dfbcbb4d2cc43a46a1
#
_cell.length_a   1.000
_cell.length_b   1.000
_cell.length_c   1.000
_cell.angle_alpha   90.00
_cell.angle_beta   90.00
_cell.angle_gamma   90.00
#
_symmetry.space_group_name_H-M   'P 1'
#
loop_
_entity.id
_entity.type
_entity.pdbx_description
1 polymer ?
#
loop_
_entity_poly.entity_id
_entity_poly.type
_entity_poly.pdbx_seq_one_letter_code
_entity_poly.pdbx_strand_id
1 'polypeptide(L)'
;MPRKRAVLTALIERIEVRFEQIDIHLHPLRLCALLDPPASPSQGVNDDEIELLSVPVRLRRAGREIRMVINGTGSFAAKPDARLIKLLLRARRFNATLADSEGVPFAALAEREGVSRSYFTRLVRLSYLAPDITQAILDGRQPRDLTSEKLLEHSRLPLAWHDQRIVLGFA
;
A
#
# COMPACT_ATOMS: atom_id res chain seq x y z
N MET A 1 2.54 -24.23 3.11
CA MET A 1 3.36 -23.19 2.43
C MET A 1 4.70 -23.69 1.85
N PRO A 2 5.13 -24.98 2.01
CA PRO A 2 6.41 -25.43 1.46
C PRO A 2 6.49 -25.47 -0.08
N ARG A 3 5.39 -25.74 -0.77
CA ARG A 3 5.36 -25.83 -2.24
C ARG A 3 5.76 -24.54 -2.98
N LYS A 4 5.30 -23.37 -2.51
CA LYS A 4 5.62 -22.08 -3.17
C LYS A 4 7.11 -21.76 -3.11
N ARG A 5 7.75 -22.03 -1.98
CA ARG A 5 9.19 -21.80 -1.81
C ARG A 5 10.02 -22.69 -2.71
N ALA A 6 9.66 -23.97 -2.80
CA ALA A 6 10.34 -24.93 -3.67
C ALA A 6 10.27 -24.50 -5.15
N VAL A 7 9.09 -24.07 -5.61
CA VAL A 7 8.90 -23.56 -6.98
C VAL A 7 9.75 -22.34 -7.25
N LEU A 8 9.74 -21.36 -6.36
CA LEU A 8 10.53 -20.13 -6.53
C LEU A 8 12.03 -20.42 -6.53
N THR A 9 12.51 -21.32 -5.65
CA THR A 9 13.92 -21.69 -5.59
C THR A 9 14.38 -22.45 -6.83
N ALA A 10 13.49 -23.23 -7.46
CA ALA A 10 13.80 -23.95 -8.71
C ALA A 10 13.78 -23.01 -9.93
N LEU A 11 12.88 -22.01 -9.93
CA LEU A 11 12.70 -21.07 -11.04
C LEU A 11 13.78 -19.99 -11.10
N ILE A 12 14.17 -19.45 -9.94
CA ILE A 12 15.10 -18.32 -9.85
C ILE A 12 16.52 -18.84 -9.78
N GLU A 13 17.34 -18.44 -10.74
CA GLU A 13 18.78 -18.71 -10.73
C GLU A 13 19.51 -17.71 -9.85
N ARG A 14 19.30 -16.42 -10.13
CA ARG A 14 20.01 -15.32 -9.48
C ARG A 14 19.15 -14.07 -9.40
N ILE A 15 19.34 -13.28 -8.37
CA ILE A 15 18.72 -11.97 -8.20
C ILE A 15 19.84 -10.93 -8.04
N GLU A 16 19.91 -9.96 -8.95
CA GLU A 16 20.82 -8.83 -8.88
C GLU A 16 20.07 -7.59 -8.42
N VAL A 17 20.52 -7.00 -7.32
CA VAL A 17 19.91 -5.77 -6.78
C VAL A 17 20.77 -4.59 -7.19
N ARG A 18 20.22 -3.72 -8.04
CA ARG A 18 20.85 -2.47 -8.48
C ARG A 18 20.14 -1.27 -7.84
N PHE A 19 20.70 -0.08 -8.03
CA PHE A 19 20.18 1.13 -7.37
C PHE A 19 18.74 1.49 -7.77
N GLU A 20 18.37 1.25 -9.03
CA GLU A 20 17.07 1.63 -9.59
C GLU A 20 16.25 0.44 -10.12
N GLN A 21 16.81 -0.77 -10.10
CA GLN A 21 16.15 -1.99 -10.57
C GLN A 21 16.65 -3.24 -9.86
N ILE A 22 15.79 -4.25 -9.85
CA ILE A 22 16.14 -5.61 -9.50
C ILE A 22 16.04 -6.45 -10.76
N ASP A 23 17.12 -7.15 -11.10
CA ASP A 23 17.16 -8.08 -12.20
C ASP A 23 17.04 -9.51 -11.64
N ILE A 24 16.02 -10.22 -12.08
CA ILE A 24 15.72 -11.59 -11.68
C ILE A 24 15.98 -12.49 -12.88
N HIS A 25 16.97 -13.36 -12.76
CA HIS A 25 17.29 -14.35 -13.78
C HIS A 25 16.45 -15.61 -13.53
N LEU A 26 15.62 -15.97 -14.52
CA LEU A 26 14.65 -17.06 -14.43
C LEU A 26 15.01 -18.17 -15.41
N HIS A 27 14.80 -19.42 -15.00
CA HIS A 27 14.82 -20.59 -15.87
C HIS A 27 13.39 -21.08 -16.16
N PRO A 28 12.75 -20.64 -17.26
CA PRO A 28 11.37 -21.00 -17.58
C PRO A 28 11.16 -22.50 -17.73
N LEU A 29 12.15 -23.20 -18.26
CA LEU A 29 12.09 -24.65 -18.48
C LEU A 29 11.99 -25.47 -17.19
N ARG A 30 12.61 -24.98 -16.11
CA ARG A 30 12.47 -25.61 -14.77
C ARG A 30 11.05 -25.47 -14.23
N LEU A 31 10.35 -24.41 -14.60
CA LEU A 31 8.95 -24.24 -14.26
C LEU A 31 8.07 -25.24 -15.03
N CYS A 32 8.31 -25.38 -16.34
CA CYS A 32 7.59 -26.33 -17.17
C CYS A 32 7.77 -27.76 -16.66
N ALA A 33 8.99 -28.15 -16.30
CA ALA A 33 9.28 -29.46 -15.74
C ALA A 33 8.61 -29.73 -14.37
N LEU A 34 8.32 -28.68 -13.60
CA LEU A 34 7.60 -28.78 -12.32
C LEU A 34 6.09 -28.84 -12.48
N LEU A 35 5.55 -28.24 -13.57
CA LEU A 35 4.11 -28.18 -13.82
C LEU A 35 3.62 -29.40 -14.61
N ASP A 36 4.45 -29.91 -15.52
CA ASP A 36 4.13 -31.06 -16.37
C ASP A 36 5.36 -32.00 -16.43
N PRO A 37 5.42 -33.07 -15.60
CA PRO A 37 6.51 -34.01 -15.64
C PRO A 37 6.52 -34.71 -17.00
N PRO A 38 7.68 -34.82 -17.67
CA PRO A 38 7.80 -35.09 -19.10
C PRO A 38 7.24 -36.43 -19.49
N ALA A 39 6.24 -36.41 -20.37
CA ALA A 39 5.77 -37.61 -21.09
C ALA A 39 6.69 -37.93 -22.29
N SER A 40 7.63 -37.08 -22.70
CA SER A 40 8.66 -37.34 -23.73
C SER A 40 9.70 -36.23 -23.79
N PRO A 41 10.97 -36.53 -24.09
CA PRO A 41 11.99 -35.48 -24.30
C PRO A 41 11.68 -34.72 -25.59
N SER A 42 11.14 -33.53 -25.46
CA SER A 42 10.99 -32.59 -26.59
C SER A 42 12.37 -32.12 -27.03
N GLN A 43 12.79 -32.61 -28.17
CA GLN A 43 14.02 -32.21 -28.86
C GLN A 43 13.92 -30.71 -29.18
N GLY A 44 14.89 -29.93 -28.76
CA GLY A 44 15.17 -28.61 -29.34
C GLY A 44 15.00 -27.37 -28.46
N VAL A 45 14.88 -27.49 -27.16
CA VAL A 45 14.90 -26.31 -26.27
C VAL A 45 16.29 -26.23 -25.63
N ASN A 46 17.01 -25.16 -25.93
CA ASN A 46 18.32 -24.91 -25.32
C ASN A 46 18.13 -24.75 -23.81
N ASP A 47 18.80 -25.60 -23.04
CA ASP A 47 18.74 -25.66 -21.57
C ASP A 47 19.33 -24.41 -20.91
N ASP A 48 19.91 -23.49 -21.69
CA ASP A 48 20.56 -22.25 -21.29
C ASP A 48 19.70 -20.98 -21.50
N GLU A 49 18.41 -21.09 -21.83
CA GLU A 49 17.59 -19.91 -22.04
C GLU A 49 17.18 -19.28 -20.69
N ILE A 50 17.98 -18.29 -20.28
CA ILE A 50 17.71 -17.49 -19.06
C ILE A 50 16.87 -16.29 -19.46
N GLU A 51 15.67 -16.19 -18.90
CA GLU A 51 14.81 -15.03 -19.06
C GLU A 51 15.13 -13.99 -17.98
N LEU A 52 15.34 -12.74 -18.41
CA LEU A 52 15.64 -11.63 -17.53
C LEU A 52 14.38 -10.82 -17.24
N LEU A 53 13.92 -10.87 -15.98
CA LEU A 53 12.84 -10.03 -15.50
C LEU A 53 13.43 -8.83 -14.73
N SER A 54 13.40 -7.64 -15.33
CA SER A 54 13.82 -6.40 -14.70
C SER A 54 12.64 -5.69 -14.04
N VAL A 55 12.75 -5.46 -12.73
CA VAL A 55 11.71 -4.81 -11.93
C VAL A 55 12.24 -3.44 -11.47
N PRO A 56 11.65 -2.32 -11.90
CA PRO A 56 12.06 -1.01 -11.42
C PRO A 56 11.77 -0.87 -9.93
N VAL A 57 12.76 -0.39 -9.18
CA VAL A 57 12.65 -0.17 -7.74
C VAL A 57 13.14 1.23 -7.39
N ARG A 58 12.62 1.80 -6.31
CA ARG A 58 13.14 3.03 -5.74
C ARG A 58 13.59 2.77 -4.31
N LEU A 59 14.83 3.12 -4.02
CA LEU A 59 15.33 3.11 -2.65
C LEU A 59 14.88 4.41 -1.96
N ARG A 60 14.10 4.29 -0.91
CA ARG A 60 13.73 5.43 -0.06
C ARG A 60 14.43 5.33 1.29
N ARG A 61 15.05 6.43 1.70
CA ARG A 61 15.63 6.55 3.02
C ARG A 61 14.52 6.92 4.01
N ALA A 62 14.25 6.04 4.97
CA ALA A 62 13.32 6.27 6.07
C ALA A 62 14.11 6.30 7.38
N GLY A 63 14.65 7.48 7.75
CA GLY A 63 15.52 7.62 8.91
C GLY A 63 16.87 6.88 8.74
N ARG A 64 17.14 5.91 9.62
CA ARG A 64 18.36 5.06 9.56
C ARG A 64 18.21 3.84 8.65
N GLU A 65 17.01 3.54 8.16
CA GLU A 65 16.73 2.39 7.31
C GLU A 65 16.61 2.80 5.85
N ILE A 66 17.14 1.96 4.97
CA ILE A 66 16.89 2.05 3.52
C ILE A 66 15.78 1.06 3.21
N ARG A 67 14.63 1.57 2.78
CA ARG A 67 13.49 0.74 2.33
C ARG A 67 13.46 0.68 0.82
N MET A 68 13.42 -0.52 0.31
CA MET A 68 13.22 -0.76 -1.12
C MET A 68 11.72 -0.73 -1.42
N VAL A 69 11.33 0.14 -2.35
CA VAL A 69 9.97 0.23 -2.88
C VAL A 69 9.97 -0.38 -4.27
N ILE A 70 9.34 -1.54 -4.42
CA ILE A 70 9.20 -2.21 -5.71
C ILE A 70 7.96 -1.62 -6.39
N ASN A 71 8.16 -0.86 -7.46
CA ASN A 71 7.10 -0.35 -8.32
C ASN A 71 6.73 -1.44 -9.35
N GLY A 72 6.15 -2.53 -8.88
CA GLY A 72 5.68 -3.59 -9.77
C GLY A 72 4.21 -3.40 -10.13
N THR A 73 3.87 -3.60 -11.39
CA THR A 73 2.49 -3.74 -11.89
C THR A 73 1.81 -5.04 -11.43
N GLY A 74 2.50 -5.81 -10.59
CA GLY A 74 1.91 -6.99 -9.96
C GLY A 74 0.78 -6.57 -9.04
N SER A 75 -0.42 -6.91 -9.42
CA SER A 75 -1.61 -6.87 -8.57
C SER A 75 -1.39 -7.78 -7.35
N PHE A 76 -0.59 -7.29 -6.40
CA PHE A 76 -0.74 -7.81 -5.04
C PHE A 76 -2.17 -7.46 -4.65
N ALA A 77 -2.96 -8.48 -4.35
CA ALA A 77 -4.35 -8.31 -3.93
C ALA A 77 -4.43 -7.11 -2.98
N ALA A 78 -5.11 -6.07 -3.43
CA ALA A 78 -5.26 -4.83 -2.69
C ALA A 78 -5.77 -5.19 -1.30
N LYS A 79 -4.95 -4.96 -0.28
CA LYS A 79 -5.32 -5.31 1.09
C LYS A 79 -5.65 -4.02 1.84
N PRO A 80 -6.90 -3.84 2.22
CA PRO A 80 -7.30 -2.69 3.00
C PRO A 80 -6.51 -2.59 4.30
N ASP A 81 -6.02 -1.39 4.62
CA ASP A 81 -5.34 -1.14 5.89
C ASP A 81 -6.38 -0.92 6.99
N ALA A 82 -6.46 -1.88 7.92
CA ALA A 82 -7.40 -1.84 9.03
C ALA A 82 -7.23 -0.60 9.94
N ARG A 83 -6.02 -0.03 10.03
CA ARG A 83 -5.76 1.18 10.83
C ARG A 83 -6.34 2.42 10.15
N LEU A 84 -6.16 2.55 8.82
CA LEU A 84 -6.76 3.62 8.04
C LEU A 84 -8.28 3.54 8.07
N ILE A 85 -8.86 2.34 7.90
CA ILE A 85 -10.32 2.14 7.98
C ILE A 85 -10.86 2.55 9.35
N LYS A 86 -10.23 2.09 10.45
CA LYS A 86 -10.63 2.48 11.80
C LYS A 86 -10.56 3.99 12.01
N LEU A 87 -9.55 4.65 11.44
CA LEU A 87 -9.40 6.09 11.51
C LEU A 87 -10.54 6.82 10.78
N LEU A 88 -10.91 6.37 9.57
CA LEU A 88 -12.02 6.93 8.79
C LEU A 88 -13.37 6.74 9.50
N LEU A 89 -13.61 5.55 10.05
CA LEU A 89 -14.84 5.28 10.84
C LEU A 89 -14.92 6.21 12.05
N ARG A 90 -13.81 6.41 12.76
CA ARG A 90 -13.73 7.32 13.89
C ARG A 90 -13.96 8.77 13.47
N ALA A 91 -13.40 9.18 12.35
CA ALA A 91 -13.61 10.51 11.78
C ALA A 91 -15.09 10.77 11.47
N ARG A 92 -15.76 9.81 10.82
CA ARG A 92 -17.20 9.89 10.53
C ARG A 92 -18.05 9.97 11.81
N ARG A 93 -17.73 9.15 12.81
CA ARG A 93 -18.42 9.17 14.09
C ARG A 93 -18.30 10.55 14.75
N PHE A 94 -17.11 11.12 14.80
CA PHE A 94 -16.89 12.44 15.41
C PHE A 94 -17.57 13.56 14.65
N ASN A 95 -17.64 13.45 13.32
CA ASN A 95 -18.42 14.40 12.52
C ASN A 95 -19.92 14.29 12.78
N ALA A 96 -20.46 13.09 12.95
CA ALA A 96 -21.86 12.88 13.35
C ALA A 96 -22.13 13.48 14.73
N THR A 97 -21.28 13.21 15.73
CA THR A 97 -21.39 13.82 17.05
C THR A 97 -21.39 15.35 16.99
N LEU A 98 -20.57 15.94 16.10
CA LEU A 98 -20.56 17.38 15.89
C LEU A 98 -21.88 17.89 15.26
N ALA A 99 -22.40 17.19 14.26
CA ALA A 99 -23.64 17.57 13.58
C ALA A 99 -24.86 17.50 14.50
N ASP A 100 -24.89 16.52 15.41
CA ASP A 100 -25.98 16.32 16.36
C ASP A 100 -25.89 17.24 17.58
N SER A 101 -24.80 18.00 17.73
CA SER A 101 -24.53 18.81 18.92
C SER A 101 -24.60 20.31 18.62
N GLU A 102 -25.81 20.82 18.38
CA GLU A 102 -26.00 22.27 18.15
C GLU A 102 -25.50 23.11 19.32
N GLY A 103 -24.67 24.12 19.02
CA GLY A 103 -24.20 25.12 19.99
C GLY A 103 -23.17 24.60 21.02
N VAL A 104 -22.80 23.33 20.99
CA VAL A 104 -21.81 22.79 21.93
C VAL A 104 -20.38 23.11 21.46
N PRO A 105 -19.53 23.73 22.30
CA PRO A 105 -18.15 24.03 21.93
C PRO A 105 -17.34 22.78 21.63
N PHE A 106 -16.43 22.86 20.65
CA PHE A 106 -15.51 21.79 20.28
C PHE A 106 -14.72 21.20 21.47
N ALA A 107 -14.37 22.06 22.43
CA ALA A 107 -13.65 21.62 23.63
C ALA A 107 -14.49 20.65 24.49
N ALA A 108 -15.77 20.95 24.67
CA ALA A 108 -16.69 20.11 25.44
C ALA A 108 -16.98 18.79 24.72
N LEU A 109 -17.08 18.79 23.37
CA LEU A 109 -17.23 17.56 22.59
C LEU A 109 -15.99 16.69 22.69
N ALA A 110 -14.80 17.27 22.60
CA ALA A 110 -13.54 16.53 22.74
C ALA A 110 -13.41 15.89 24.14
N GLU A 111 -13.81 16.61 25.17
CA GLU A 111 -13.82 16.11 26.56
C GLU A 111 -14.78 14.94 26.73
N ARG A 112 -16.02 15.04 26.20
CA ARG A 112 -17.00 13.94 26.17
C ARG A 112 -16.48 12.69 25.47
N GLU A 113 -15.72 12.85 24.40
CA GLU A 113 -15.11 11.74 23.66
C GLU A 113 -13.77 11.27 24.26
N GLY A 114 -13.31 11.88 25.37
CA GLY A 114 -12.06 11.51 26.07
C GLY A 114 -10.79 11.77 25.25
N VAL A 115 -10.81 12.80 24.38
CA VAL A 115 -9.69 13.12 23.50
C VAL A 115 -9.30 14.60 23.59
N SER A 116 -8.08 14.93 23.14
CA SER A 116 -7.67 16.33 23.07
C SER A 116 -8.45 17.08 21.97
N ARG A 117 -8.69 18.37 22.18
CA ARG A 117 -9.34 19.25 21.20
C ARG A 117 -8.63 19.22 19.83
N SER A 118 -7.30 19.19 19.83
CA SER A 118 -6.51 19.15 18.61
C SER A 118 -6.77 17.83 17.83
N TYR A 119 -6.80 16.70 18.53
CA TYR A 119 -7.09 15.40 17.93
C TYR A 119 -8.52 15.33 17.40
N PHE A 120 -9.51 15.81 18.16
CA PHE A 120 -10.90 15.90 17.73
C PHE A 120 -11.04 16.69 16.44
N THR A 121 -10.43 17.90 16.37
CA THR A 121 -10.47 18.75 15.18
C THR A 121 -9.85 18.06 13.96
N ARG A 122 -8.73 17.34 14.13
CA ARG A 122 -8.10 16.59 13.05
C ARG A 122 -9.01 15.48 12.51
N LEU A 123 -9.65 14.74 13.40
CA LEU A 123 -10.58 13.69 13.00
C LEU A 123 -11.80 14.24 12.25
N VAL A 124 -12.41 15.30 12.75
CA VAL A 124 -13.53 15.95 12.04
C VAL A 124 -13.11 16.36 10.62
N ARG A 125 -11.91 16.92 10.45
CA ARG A 125 -11.39 17.27 9.11
C ARG A 125 -11.24 16.07 8.19
N LEU A 126 -10.85 14.91 8.70
CA LEU A 126 -10.72 13.69 7.90
C LEU A 126 -12.07 13.17 7.36
N SER A 127 -13.20 13.58 7.95
CA SER A 127 -14.51 13.24 7.40
C SER A 127 -14.82 13.95 6.07
N TYR A 128 -14.05 14.98 5.73
CA TYR A 128 -14.15 15.74 4.46
C TYR A 128 -13.11 15.30 3.42
N LEU A 129 -12.54 14.11 3.57
CA LEU A 129 -11.73 13.51 2.51
C LEU A 129 -12.53 13.33 1.23
N ALA A 130 -11.86 13.49 0.10
CA ALA A 130 -12.44 13.22 -1.21
C ALA A 130 -13.02 11.79 -1.25
N PRO A 131 -14.21 11.61 -1.83
CA PRO A 131 -14.88 10.31 -1.86
C PRO A 131 -14.07 9.21 -2.51
N ASP A 132 -13.33 9.53 -3.58
CA ASP A 132 -12.45 8.61 -4.29
C ASP A 132 -11.24 8.19 -3.44
N ILE A 133 -10.67 9.08 -2.63
CA ILE A 133 -9.61 8.76 -1.66
C ILE A 133 -10.16 7.80 -0.60
N THR A 134 -11.33 8.09 -0.06
CA THR A 134 -12.01 7.22 0.92
C THR A 134 -12.26 5.83 0.33
N GLN A 135 -12.79 5.77 -0.90
CA GLN A 135 -13.04 4.51 -1.60
C GLN A 135 -11.73 3.74 -1.86
N ALA A 136 -10.68 4.43 -2.31
CA ALA A 136 -9.38 3.78 -2.53
C ALA A 136 -8.79 3.17 -1.26
N ILE A 137 -8.96 3.81 -0.09
CA ILE A 137 -8.54 3.26 1.20
C ILE A 137 -9.36 2.02 1.56
N LEU A 138 -10.68 2.05 1.32
CA LEU A 138 -11.57 0.90 1.59
C LEU A 138 -11.25 -0.30 0.69
N ASP A 139 -10.87 -0.02 -0.56
CA ASP A 139 -10.49 -1.05 -1.55
C ASP A 139 -9.04 -1.53 -1.38
N GLY A 140 -8.26 -0.94 -0.46
CA GLY A 140 -6.85 -1.26 -0.28
C GLY A 140 -5.93 -0.72 -1.39
N ARG A 141 -6.40 0.25 -2.17
CA ARG A 141 -5.66 0.90 -3.26
C ARG A 141 -4.94 2.18 -2.82
N GLN A 142 -4.82 2.39 -1.52
CA GLN A 142 -4.10 3.53 -0.97
C GLN A 142 -2.60 3.47 -1.31
N PRO A 143 -1.93 4.62 -1.47
CA PRO A 143 -0.48 4.69 -1.59
C PRO A 143 0.21 3.97 -0.42
N ARG A 144 1.27 3.22 -0.70
CA ARG A 144 1.99 2.44 0.32
C ARG A 144 2.56 3.31 1.45
N ASP A 145 2.85 4.56 1.15
CA ASP A 145 3.40 5.53 2.09
C ASP A 145 2.31 6.21 2.94
N LEU A 146 1.04 5.98 2.65
CA LEU A 146 -0.07 6.55 3.39
C LEU A 146 -0.34 5.69 4.63
N THR A 147 0.06 6.19 5.79
CA THR A 147 -0.21 5.58 7.08
C THR A 147 -1.24 6.40 7.87
N SER A 148 -1.83 5.79 8.91
CA SER A 148 -2.76 6.49 9.80
C SER A 148 -2.11 7.67 10.53
N GLU A 149 -0.82 7.54 10.88
CA GLU A 149 -0.03 8.61 11.50
C GLU A 149 0.15 9.76 10.52
N LYS A 150 0.59 9.47 9.29
CA LYS A 150 0.79 10.47 8.24
C LYS A 150 -0.50 11.19 7.89
N LEU A 151 -1.62 10.48 7.82
CA LEU A 151 -2.92 11.08 7.56
C LEU A 151 -3.37 12.02 8.69
N LEU A 152 -3.04 11.70 9.96
CA LEU A 152 -3.29 12.55 11.12
C LEU A 152 -2.31 13.72 11.24
N GLU A 153 -1.06 13.57 10.78
CA GLU A 153 -0.05 14.64 10.77
C GLU A 153 -0.42 15.76 9.81
N HIS A 154 -1.11 15.47 8.71
CA HIS A 154 -1.69 16.46 7.82
C HIS A 154 -2.82 17.24 8.50
N SER A 155 -2.46 17.96 9.57
CA SER A 155 -3.40 18.76 10.37
C SER A 155 -4.10 19.88 9.57
N ARG A 156 -3.58 20.18 8.37
CA ARG A 156 -4.13 21.15 7.42
C ARG A 156 -4.44 20.43 6.10
N LEU A 157 -5.33 19.43 6.16
CA LEU A 157 -5.84 18.85 4.93
C LEU A 157 -6.45 19.94 4.05
N PRO A 158 -6.03 20.08 2.78
CA PRO A 158 -6.60 21.05 1.86
C PRO A 158 -8.12 20.89 1.75
N LEU A 159 -8.84 21.99 1.54
CA LEU A 159 -10.31 21.93 1.32
C LEU A 159 -10.63 21.42 -0.08
N ALA A 160 -9.82 21.77 -1.07
CA ALA A 160 -10.01 21.33 -2.43
C ALA A 160 -9.60 19.85 -2.59
N TRP A 161 -10.47 19.03 -3.12
CA TRP A 161 -10.25 17.60 -3.32
C TRP A 161 -9.07 17.30 -4.26
N HIS A 162 -8.82 18.16 -5.25
CA HIS A 162 -7.68 18.05 -6.13
C HIS A 162 -6.35 18.11 -5.33
N ASP A 163 -6.24 19.10 -4.45
CA ASP A 163 -5.04 19.29 -3.62
C ASP A 163 -4.86 18.16 -2.60
N GLN A 164 -5.98 17.60 -2.10
CA GLN A 164 -5.93 16.42 -1.24
C GLN A 164 -5.28 15.22 -1.96
N ARG A 165 -5.61 15.00 -3.24
CA ARG A 165 -5.00 13.92 -4.04
C ARG A 165 -3.50 14.10 -4.18
N ILE A 166 -3.06 15.31 -4.49
CA ILE A 166 -1.62 15.64 -4.62
C ILE A 166 -0.88 15.38 -3.31
N VAL A 167 -1.38 15.94 -2.21
CA VAL A 167 -0.73 15.87 -0.89
C VAL A 167 -0.69 14.44 -0.34
N LEU A 168 -1.73 13.65 -0.60
CA LEU A 168 -1.86 12.27 -0.11
C LEU A 168 -1.31 11.22 -1.09
N GLY A 169 -0.83 11.64 -2.28
CA GLY A 169 -0.19 10.75 -3.25
C GLY A 169 -1.16 9.91 -4.07
N PHE A 170 -2.37 10.43 -4.34
CA PHE A 170 -3.38 9.82 -5.21
C PHE A 170 -3.41 10.45 -6.62
N ALA A 171 -2.49 11.35 -6.92
CA ALA A 171 -2.35 11.96 -8.24
C ALA A 171 -1.38 11.17 -9.12
#